data_cdb7f751b688f73b97aee935bb09fc90
#
_entry.id   cdb7f751b688f73b97aee935bb09fc90
#
_cell.length_a   1.000
_cell.length_b   1.000
_cell.length_c   1.000
_cell.angle_alpha   90.00
_cell.angle_beta   90.00
_cell.angle_gamma   90.00
#
_symmetry.space_group_name_H-M   'P 1'
#
loop_
_entity.id
_entity.type
_entity.pdbx_description
1 polymer ?
#
loop_
_entity_poly.entity_id
_entity_poly.type
_entity_poly.pdbx_seq_one_letter_code
_entity_poly.pdbx_strand_id
1 'polypeptide(L)' 'GPMDAERIIRSSKVAMSQRNDTQTCYYSELGFVAVGQDGNVSSISPLDEGGKKLMEVVKKHGIPH' A
#
# COMPACT_ATOMS: atom_id res chain seq x y z
N GLY A 1 -15.95 -3.60 5.52
CA GLY A 1 -15.28 -4.83 5.89
C GLY A 1 -13.84 -4.59 6.31
N PRO A 2 -13.14 -5.63 6.74
CA PRO A 2 -11.74 -5.46 7.19
C PRO A 2 -10.80 -5.01 6.08
N MET A 3 -11.13 -5.31 4.82
CA MET A 3 -10.35 -4.89 3.66
C MET A 3 -10.99 -3.69 2.98
N ASP A 4 -10.93 -2.55 3.65
CA ASP A 4 -11.49 -1.30 3.16
C ASP A 4 -10.36 -0.48 2.53
N ALA A 5 -10.45 -0.19 1.23
CA ALA A 5 -9.43 0.53 0.48
C ALA A 5 -9.11 1.89 1.09
N GLU A 6 -10.15 2.66 1.44
CA GLU A 6 -9.95 3.98 2.04
C GLU A 6 -9.19 3.90 3.37
N ARG A 7 -9.54 2.92 4.18
CA ARG A 7 -8.89 2.71 5.47
C ARG A 7 -7.41 2.33 5.30
N ILE A 8 -7.12 1.49 4.33
CA ILE A 8 -5.74 1.09 4.02
C ILE A 8 -4.95 2.31 3.55
N ILE A 9 -5.51 3.11 2.65
CA ILE A 9 -4.85 4.30 2.14
C ILE A 9 -4.56 5.29 3.28
N ARG A 10 -5.54 5.55 4.15
CA ARG A 10 -5.37 6.47 5.27
C ARG A 10 -4.33 6.01 6.28
N SER A 11 -4.19 4.71 6.47
CA SER A 11 -3.23 4.13 7.40
C SER A 11 -1.92 3.73 6.72
N SER A 12 -1.76 4.04 5.42
CA SER A 12 -0.58 3.60 4.69
C SER A 12 0.69 4.24 5.24
N LYS A 13 1.74 3.42 5.31
CA LYS A 13 3.07 3.83 5.73
C LYS A 13 3.96 4.15 4.54
N VAL A 14 3.66 3.54 3.40
CA VAL A 14 4.45 3.69 2.17
C VAL A 14 3.50 3.77 1.00
N ALA A 15 3.74 4.70 0.09
CA ALA A 15 3.04 4.80 -1.18
C ALA A 15 4.10 4.85 -2.29
N MET A 16 3.95 3.99 -3.30
CA MET A 16 4.92 3.88 -4.39
C MET A 16 4.21 3.88 -5.73
N SER A 17 4.79 4.61 -6.70
CA SER A 17 4.34 4.53 -8.09
C SER A 17 4.90 3.28 -8.74
N GLN A 18 4.09 2.61 -9.55
CA GLN A 18 4.48 1.40 -10.26
C GLN A 18 3.95 1.42 -11.69
N ARG A 19 4.45 0.51 -12.50
CA ARG A 19 4.02 0.33 -13.89
C ARG A 19 4.11 1.63 -14.70
N ASN A 20 5.31 2.24 -14.69
CA ASN A 20 5.55 3.50 -15.42
C ASN A 20 4.60 4.61 -14.95
N ASP A 21 4.36 4.67 -13.66
CA ASP A 21 3.49 5.68 -13.04
C ASP A 21 2.01 5.56 -13.42
N THR A 22 1.58 4.38 -13.86
CA THR A 22 0.16 4.17 -14.19
C THR A 22 -0.66 3.78 -12.99
N GLN A 23 -0.02 3.44 -11.87
CA GLN A 23 -0.75 3.16 -10.63
C GLN A 23 0.10 3.52 -9.42
N THR A 24 -0.58 3.78 -8.30
CA THR A 24 0.05 4.03 -7.02
C THR A 24 -0.33 2.90 -6.07
N CYS A 25 0.67 2.32 -5.43
CA CYS A 25 0.48 1.21 -4.49
C CYS A 25 0.65 1.71 -3.07
N TYR A 26 -0.34 1.45 -2.24
CA TYR A 26 -0.34 1.85 -0.83
C TYR A 26 -0.16 0.62 0.05
N TYR A 27 0.79 0.68 0.97
CA TYR A 27 1.11 -0.40 1.90
C TYR A 27 0.81 0.04 3.32
N SER A 28 0.00 -0.73 4.01
CA SER A 28 -0.39 -0.50 5.39
C SER A 28 -0.28 -1.81 6.15
N GLU A 29 -0.22 -1.75 7.45
CA GLU A 29 -0.30 -2.97 8.27
C GLU A 29 -1.63 -3.70 8.09
N LEU A 30 -2.65 -2.99 7.61
CA LEU A 30 -3.97 -3.56 7.33
C LEU A 30 -4.02 -4.30 6.00
N GLY A 31 -3.15 -3.96 5.06
CA GLY A 31 -3.16 -4.58 3.74
C GLY A 31 -2.54 -3.70 2.67
N PHE A 32 -2.87 -4.01 1.42
CA PHE A 32 -2.33 -3.38 0.21
C PHE A 32 -3.46 -2.89 -0.67
N VAL A 33 -3.30 -1.70 -1.25
CA VAL A 33 -4.24 -1.14 -2.23
C VAL A 33 -3.45 -0.57 -3.40
N ALA A 34 -3.88 -0.89 -4.62
CA ALA A 34 -3.36 -0.24 -5.82
C ALA A 34 -4.47 0.62 -6.44
N VAL A 35 -4.12 1.85 -6.77
CA VAL A 35 -5.05 2.82 -7.36
C VAL A 35 -4.51 3.22 -8.73
N GLY A 36 -5.34 3.13 -9.76
CA GLY A 36 -4.96 3.51 -11.11
C GLY A 36 -4.91 5.02 -11.30
N GLN A 37 -4.42 5.42 -12.46
CA GLN A 37 -4.32 6.83 -12.84
C GLN A 37 -5.67 7.55 -12.82
N ASP A 38 -6.75 6.82 -13.08
CA ASP A 38 -8.11 7.36 -13.08
C ASP A 38 -8.68 7.55 -11.67
N GLY A 39 -7.91 7.19 -10.65
CA GLY A 39 -8.36 7.30 -9.27
C GLY A 39 -9.17 6.12 -8.77
N ASN A 40 -9.37 5.09 -9.60
CA ASN A 40 -10.12 3.90 -9.20
C ASN A 40 -9.21 2.84 -8.61
N VAL A 41 -9.72 2.14 -7.59
CA VAL A 41 -9.00 1.02 -6.99
C VAL A 41 -8.92 -0.11 -7.99
N SER A 42 -7.71 -0.54 -8.31
CA SER A 42 -7.49 -1.65 -9.24
C SER A 42 -7.22 -2.97 -8.51
N SER A 43 -6.77 -2.90 -7.27
CA SER A 43 -6.47 -4.11 -6.49
C SER A 43 -6.53 -3.81 -5.00
N ILE A 44 -7.00 -4.76 -4.23
CA ILE A 44 -6.97 -4.71 -2.77
C ILE A 44 -6.72 -6.13 -2.27
N SER A 45 -5.79 -6.29 -1.34
CA SER A 45 -5.43 -7.61 -0.84
C SER A 45 -4.73 -7.52 0.52
N PRO A 46 -4.66 -8.64 1.25
CA PRO A 46 -3.78 -8.73 2.41
C PRO A 46 -2.33 -8.53 1.98
N LEU A 47 -1.46 -8.14 2.91
CA LEU A 47 -0.03 -8.05 2.63
C LEU A 47 0.52 -9.43 2.30
N ASP A 48 1.31 -9.51 1.23
CA ASP A 48 2.10 -10.69 0.93
C ASP A 48 3.41 -10.65 1.75
N GLU A 49 4.28 -11.63 1.54
CA GLU A 49 5.54 -11.70 2.29
C GLU A 49 6.42 -10.47 2.07
N GLY A 50 6.46 -9.98 0.83
CA GLY A 50 7.21 -8.75 0.53
C GLY A 50 6.64 -7.53 1.23
N GLY A 51 5.31 -7.41 1.26
CA GLY A 51 4.64 -6.32 1.95
C GLY A 51 4.85 -6.36 3.45
N LYS A 52 4.81 -7.56 4.03
CA LYS A 52 5.07 -7.74 5.46
C LYS A 52 6.49 -7.34 5.82
N LYS A 53 7.46 -7.71 4.99
CA LYS A 53 8.86 -7.30 5.20
C LYS A 53 9.01 -5.79 5.09
N LEU A 54 8.35 -5.18 4.14
CA LEU A 54 8.37 -3.73 3.98
C LEU A 54 7.84 -3.04 5.23
N MET A 55 6.73 -3.52 5.79
CA MET A 55 6.17 -2.94 7.01
C MET A 55 7.11 -3.12 8.20
N GLU A 56 7.80 -4.25 8.30
CA GLU A 56 8.79 -4.45 9.34
C GLU A 56 9.95 -3.48 9.24
N VAL A 57 10.44 -3.24 8.03
CA VAL A 57 11.52 -2.28 7.79
C VAL A 57 11.09 -0.87 8.18
N VAL A 58 9.90 -0.47 7.77
CA VAL A 58 9.36 0.86 8.09
C VAL A 58 9.17 1.02 9.59
N LYS A 59 8.66 -0.01 10.26
CA LYS A 59 8.46 0.02 11.71
C LYS A 59 9.78 0.14 12.47
N LYS A 60 10.82 -0.50 11.98
CA LYS A 60 12.12 -0.52 12.63
C LYS A 60 12.97 0.71 12.31
N HIS A 61 12.93 1.19 11.08
CA HIS A 61 13.80 2.24 10.57
C HIS A 61 13.10 3.54 10.19
N GLY A 62 11.79 3.58 10.27
CA GLY A 62 11.00 4.74 9.85
C GLY A 62 10.67 4.72 8.37
N ILE A 63 9.87 5.70 7.95
CA ILE A 63 9.38 5.79 6.56
C ILE A 63 10.53 6.23 5.66
N PRO A 64 10.80 5.52 4.56
CA PRO A 64 11.85 5.94 3.62
C PRO A 64 11.49 7.25 2.94
N HIS A 65 12.53 8.02 2.65
CA HIS A 65 12.39 9.31 1.97
C HIS A 65 12.69 9.22 0.50
#